data_f18b409002d9eb3953fa42cbe479474a
#
_entry.id   f18b409002d9eb3953fa42cbe479474a
#
_cell.length_a   1.000
_cell.length_b   1.000
_cell.length_c   1.000
_cell.angle_alpha   90.00
_cell.angle_beta   90.00
_cell.angle_gamma   90.00
#
_symmetry.space_group_name_H-M   'P 1'
#
loop_
_entity.id
_entity.type
_entity.pdbx_description
1 polymer ?
#
loop_
_entity_poly.entity_id
_entity_poly.type
_entity_poly.pdbx_seq_one_letter_code
_entity_poly.pdbx_strand_id
1 'polypeptide(L)'
;IYREKPLPKSGGSLTPGEGNNEVNRNVSFVASILVMFIGIGLSVGAAVVIHLHEARAIDRHFDLVAQEIAHELGHQLKSDSAVLRTLGALFVDNHQPDLDTFRHLSETVIAEHDEIMAIEWVPLVTDADRGPFVNEMRKVYPGFEIKAFGTNGEEIRPEQRDIYFPVTYAVPKIGNENAIGFDLLSNPDRAVVLIDAVLSGTTRQTKPLELVQTHTAGFLMFNPVFIDDEVPVSQTARFAKLRGFTLAVIDVRKIVMNAVRTTPGATNFLGEITIYEAEADSDVPVIRIDTSSGTELSGSTLAMAVIDAGFGLKCLVELRPTRALMIEKFSSEHYIVGGIGILLAIVCAIIINTVLTAMEMPNKPSKLADTRKKIIGESPLVSVPDQANLPKARDLDEHQNWRPSRWQSS
;
A
#
# COMPACT_ATOMS: atom_id res chain seq x y z
N ILE A 1 -54.58 -82.23 38.84
CA ILE A 1 -55.06 -81.40 37.73
C ILE A 1 -54.00 -80.33 37.45
N TYR A 2 -53.03 -80.66 36.61
CA TYR A 2 -52.01 -79.69 36.12
C TYR A 2 -52.39 -79.35 34.68
N ARG A 3 -52.59 -78.06 34.42
CA ARG A 3 -52.86 -77.47 33.07
C ARG A 3 -51.54 -77.00 32.50
N GLU A 4 -51.04 -77.68 31.48
CA GLU A 4 -49.86 -77.25 30.69
C GLU A 4 -50.15 -75.98 29.90
N LYS A 5 -49.27 -75.01 30.01
CA LYS A 5 -49.18 -73.80 29.22
C LYS A 5 -48.45 -74.13 27.92
N PRO A 6 -48.91 -73.73 26.74
CA PRO A 6 -48.17 -73.94 25.50
C PRO A 6 -47.02 -72.97 25.38
N LEU A 7 -45.85 -73.45 24.95
CA LEU A 7 -44.64 -72.74 24.60
C LEU A 7 -44.86 -71.81 23.38
N PRO A 8 -44.26 -70.65 23.36
CA PRO A 8 -44.31 -69.80 22.22
C PRO A 8 -43.42 -70.31 21.08
N LYS A 9 -43.95 -70.41 19.89
CA LYS A 9 -43.25 -70.78 18.65
C LYS A 9 -42.24 -69.68 18.32
N SER A 10 -40.94 -69.92 18.52
CA SER A 10 -39.84 -69.19 17.96
C SER A 10 -39.59 -69.73 16.55
N GLY A 11 -39.61 -68.90 15.57
CA GLY A 11 -39.20 -69.26 14.21
C GLY A 11 -39.63 -68.26 13.15
N GLY A 12 -39.18 -67.05 13.32
CA GLY A 12 -39.08 -66.13 12.15
C GLY A 12 -37.78 -66.45 11.40
N SER A 13 -37.87 -67.24 10.35
CA SER A 13 -36.78 -67.48 9.43
C SER A 13 -36.52 -66.18 8.67
N LEU A 14 -35.47 -65.47 9.04
CA LEU A 14 -34.91 -64.39 8.23
C LEU A 14 -34.48 -64.99 6.88
N THR A 15 -35.10 -64.52 5.81
CA THR A 15 -34.69 -64.89 4.44
C THR A 15 -33.28 -64.37 4.19
N PRO A 16 -32.34 -65.15 3.61
CA PRO A 16 -30.94 -64.73 3.43
C PRO A 16 -30.71 -63.53 2.49
N GLY A 17 -31.75 -62.90 1.99
CA GLY A 17 -31.66 -61.75 1.06
C GLY A 17 -31.89 -60.40 1.69
N GLU A 18 -32.52 -60.28 2.86
CA GLU A 18 -32.84 -58.96 3.46
C GLU A 18 -31.68 -58.35 4.20
N GLY A 19 -30.81 -59.15 4.86
CA GLY A 19 -29.65 -58.65 5.57
C GLY A 19 -28.55 -58.06 4.68
N ASN A 20 -28.36 -58.60 3.48
CA ASN A 20 -27.34 -58.06 2.53
C ASN A 20 -27.77 -56.71 1.90
N ASN A 21 -29.05 -56.48 1.69
CA ASN A 21 -29.54 -55.25 1.13
C ASN A 21 -29.45 -54.05 2.12
N GLU A 22 -29.63 -54.29 3.41
CA GLU A 22 -29.47 -53.26 4.43
C GLU A 22 -28.00 -52.92 4.66
N VAL A 23 -27.08 -53.87 4.66
CA VAL A 23 -25.64 -53.64 4.80
C VAL A 23 -25.11 -52.82 3.60
N ASN A 24 -25.48 -53.17 2.35
CA ASN A 24 -25.03 -52.43 1.17
C ASN A 24 -25.58 -51.01 1.15
N ARG A 25 -26.85 -50.77 1.49
CA ARG A 25 -27.45 -49.45 1.57
C ARG A 25 -26.76 -48.54 2.59
N ASN A 26 -26.32 -49.12 3.72
CA ASN A 26 -25.56 -48.38 4.73
C ASN A 26 -24.14 -48.04 4.24
N VAL A 27 -23.48 -48.91 3.48
CA VAL A 27 -22.15 -48.63 2.87
C VAL A 27 -22.23 -47.54 1.84
N SER A 28 -23.23 -47.53 0.94
CA SER A 28 -23.44 -46.52 -0.06
C SER A 28 -23.70 -45.12 0.57
N PHE A 29 -24.50 -45.10 1.64
CA PHE A 29 -24.79 -43.88 2.40
C PHE A 29 -23.55 -43.32 3.08
N VAL A 30 -22.75 -44.18 3.77
CA VAL A 30 -21.51 -43.80 4.42
C VAL A 30 -20.50 -43.28 3.40
N ALA A 31 -20.36 -43.95 2.23
CA ALA A 31 -19.44 -43.47 1.17
C ALA A 31 -19.83 -42.09 0.64
N SER A 32 -21.14 -41.83 0.42
CA SER A 32 -21.65 -40.53 -0.04
C SER A 32 -21.37 -39.41 0.99
N ILE A 33 -21.59 -39.70 2.26
CA ILE A 33 -21.27 -38.78 3.37
C ILE A 33 -19.76 -38.49 3.40
N LEU A 34 -18.91 -39.49 3.27
CA LEU A 34 -17.45 -39.30 3.27
C LEU A 34 -17.01 -38.38 2.12
N VAL A 35 -17.52 -38.61 0.90
CA VAL A 35 -17.24 -37.76 -0.29
C VAL A 35 -17.72 -36.33 -0.05
N MET A 36 -18.90 -36.15 0.54
CA MET A 36 -19.41 -34.84 0.90
C MET A 36 -18.47 -34.09 1.87
N PHE A 37 -18.04 -34.73 2.95
CA PHE A 37 -17.13 -34.11 3.91
C PHE A 37 -15.75 -33.81 3.32
N ILE A 38 -15.22 -34.70 2.49
CA ILE A 38 -13.96 -34.43 1.77
C ILE A 38 -14.12 -33.24 0.85
N GLY A 39 -15.21 -33.18 0.06
CA GLY A 39 -15.50 -32.07 -0.84
C GLY A 39 -15.69 -30.74 -0.13
N ILE A 40 -16.38 -30.72 1.00
CA ILE A 40 -16.54 -29.54 1.86
C ILE A 40 -15.17 -29.12 2.41
N GLY A 41 -14.40 -30.07 2.95
CA GLY A 41 -13.05 -29.79 3.48
C GLY A 41 -12.11 -29.17 2.45
N LEU A 42 -12.12 -29.70 1.21
CA LEU A 42 -11.34 -29.16 0.10
C LEU A 42 -11.80 -27.74 -0.29
N SER A 43 -13.13 -27.52 -0.33
CA SER A 43 -13.72 -26.21 -0.68
C SER A 43 -13.41 -25.16 0.36
N VAL A 44 -13.51 -25.48 1.63
CA VAL A 44 -13.11 -24.59 2.75
C VAL A 44 -11.61 -24.34 2.72
N GLY A 45 -10.80 -25.38 2.52
CA GLY A 45 -9.35 -25.24 2.37
C GLY A 45 -8.96 -24.33 1.23
N ALA A 46 -9.57 -24.48 0.06
CA ALA A 46 -9.34 -23.59 -1.08
C ALA A 46 -9.73 -22.13 -0.79
N ALA A 47 -10.90 -21.91 -0.18
CA ALA A 47 -11.34 -20.57 0.21
C ALA A 47 -10.38 -19.92 1.21
N VAL A 48 -9.89 -20.66 2.20
CA VAL A 48 -8.89 -20.17 3.17
C VAL A 48 -7.57 -19.82 2.48
N VAL A 49 -7.08 -20.67 1.56
CA VAL A 49 -5.84 -20.41 0.81
C VAL A 49 -5.98 -19.15 -0.03
N ILE A 50 -7.11 -18.96 -0.75
CA ILE A 50 -7.37 -17.75 -1.54
C ILE A 50 -7.38 -16.53 -0.62
N HIS A 51 -8.12 -16.57 0.49
CA HIS A 51 -8.17 -15.47 1.45
C HIS A 51 -6.77 -15.09 2.00
N LEU A 52 -5.95 -16.07 2.35
CA LEU A 52 -4.58 -15.83 2.81
C LEU A 52 -3.67 -15.25 1.72
N HIS A 53 -3.87 -15.66 0.47
CA HIS A 53 -3.15 -15.08 -0.68
C HIS A 53 -3.56 -13.63 -0.95
N GLU A 54 -4.85 -13.33 -0.89
CA GLU A 54 -5.39 -11.96 -1.05
C GLU A 54 -4.86 -11.05 0.05
N ALA A 55 -4.91 -11.47 1.32
CA ALA A 55 -4.38 -10.70 2.44
C ALA A 55 -2.88 -10.37 2.26
N ARG A 56 -2.05 -11.36 1.92
CA ARG A 56 -0.61 -11.14 1.68
C ARG A 56 -0.32 -10.29 0.44
N ALA A 57 -1.18 -10.32 -0.57
CA ALA A 57 -1.04 -9.47 -1.75
C ALA A 57 -1.37 -8.02 -1.43
N ILE A 58 -2.36 -7.78 -0.57
CA ILE A 58 -2.72 -6.47 -0.06
C ILE A 58 -1.57 -5.90 0.77
N ASP A 59 -1.08 -6.64 1.76
CA ASP A 59 0.03 -6.21 2.61
C ASP A 59 1.26 -5.79 1.79
N ARG A 60 1.66 -6.61 0.81
CA ARG A 60 2.80 -6.27 -0.07
C ARG A 60 2.55 -5.03 -0.93
N HIS A 61 1.33 -4.84 -1.39
CA HIS A 61 0.99 -3.65 -2.18
C HIS A 61 1.05 -2.38 -1.33
N PHE A 62 0.58 -2.44 -0.08
CA PHE A 62 0.70 -1.33 0.88
C PHE A 62 2.16 -1.00 1.18
N ASP A 63 2.99 -2.02 1.46
CA ASP A 63 4.41 -1.83 1.73
C ASP A 63 5.11 -1.14 0.55
N LEU A 64 4.80 -1.54 -0.68
CA LEU A 64 5.36 -0.93 -1.88
C LEU A 64 4.94 0.54 -2.03
N VAL A 65 3.66 0.85 -1.82
CA VAL A 65 3.16 2.23 -1.89
C VAL A 65 3.77 3.09 -0.79
N ALA A 66 3.89 2.58 0.44
CA ALA A 66 4.53 3.31 1.53
C ALA A 66 6.00 3.62 1.23
N GLN A 67 6.75 2.63 0.70
CA GLN A 67 8.14 2.82 0.29
C GLN A 67 8.26 3.82 -0.86
N GLU A 68 7.36 3.80 -1.83
CA GLU A 68 7.36 4.74 -2.95
C GLU A 68 7.04 6.16 -2.50
N ILE A 69 6.06 6.37 -1.61
CA ILE A 69 5.81 7.68 -0.99
C ILE A 69 7.06 8.16 -0.24
N ALA A 70 7.71 7.27 0.50
CA ALA A 70 8.94 7.57 1.22
C ALA A 70 10.06 8.00 0.26
N HIS A 71 10.23 7.28 -0.83
CA HIS A 71 11.20 7.60 -1.88
C HIS A 71 10.93 8.95 -2.52
N GLU A 72 9.67 9.23 -2.86
CA GLU A 72 9.25 10.48 -3.48
C GLU A 72 9.46 11.69 -2.54
N LEU A 73 9.14 11.54 -1.25
CA LEU A 73 9.46 12.56 -0.24
C LEU A 73 10.96 12.85 -0.18
N GLY A 74 11.80 11.82 -0.16
CA GLY A 74 13.24 11.98 -0.18
C GLY A 74 13.75 12.64 -1.47
N HIS A 75 13.12 12.35 -2.60
CA HIS A 75 13.42 12.98 -3.89
C HIS A 75 13.08 14.48 -3.88
N GLN A 76 11.88 14.85 -3.41
CA GLN A 76 11.46 16.25 -3.30
C GLN A 76 12.40 17.05 -2.38
N LEU A 77 12.74 16.54 -1.20
CA LEU A 77 13.69 17.19 -0.29
C LEU A 77 15.07 17.40 -0.92
N LYS A 78 15.55 16.45 -1.71
CA LYS A 78 16.81 16.60 -2.46
C LYS A 78 16.69 17.66 -3.55
N SER A 79 15.55 17.73 -4.24
CA SER A 79 15.24 18.75 -5.23
C SER A 79 15.26 20.16 -4.60
N ASP A 80 14.57 20.33 -3.47
CA ASP A 80 14.53 21.61 -2.74
C ASP A 80 15.94 22.03 -2.26
N SER A 81 16.72 21.07 -1.77
CA SER A 81 18.12 21.31 -1.40
C SER A 81 18.96 21.78 -2.61
N ALA A 82 18.76 21.16 -3.78
CA ALA A 82 19.47 21.56 -5.00
C ALA A 82 19.07 22.96 -5.47
N VAL A 83 17.80 23.29 -5.36
CA VAL A 83 17.27 24.63 -5.65
C VAL A 83 17.91 25.68 -4.73
N LEU A 84 17.93 25.41 -3.42
CA LEU A 84 18.57 26.33 -2.45
C LEU A 84 20.06 26.53 -2.74
N ARG A 85 20.77 25.48 -3.12
CA ARG A 85 22.17 25.57 -3.51
C ARG A 85 22.33 26.42 -4.77
N THR A 86 21.46 26.26 -5.78
CA THR A 86 21.48 27.07 -7.00
C THR A 86 21.21 28.55 -6.72
N LEU A 87 20.25 28.84 -5.83
CA LEU A 87 20.04 30.22 -5.38
C LEU A 87 21.21 30.76 -4.56
N GLY A 88 21.91 29.90 -3.82
CA GLY A 88 23.12 30.24 -3.09
C GLY A 88 24.24 30.76 -3.99
N ALA A 89 24.33 30.25 -5.23
CA ALA A 89 25.32 30.73 -6.21
C ALA A 89 25.21 32.21 -6.54
N LEU A 90 24.06 32.84 -6.29
CA LEU A 90 23.90 34.30 -6.43
C LEU A 90 24.77 35.11 -5.45
N PHE A 91 25.19 34.51 -4.35
CA PHE A 91 25.88 35.18 -3.25
C PHE A 91 27.38 34.82 -3.15
N VAL A 92 27.88 34.12 -4.14
CA VAL A 92 29.31 33.79 -4.28
C VAL A 92 30.06 35.05 -4.72
N ASP A 93 31.39 35.06 -4.60
CA ASP A 93 32.32 36.12 -5.05
C ASP A 93 32.09 37.53 -4.47
N ASN A 94 31.68 37.61 -3.22
CA ASN A 94 31.43 38.88 -2.55
C ASN A 94 30.36 39.76 -3.24
N HIS A 95 29.61 39.22 -4.20
CA HIS A 95 28.50 39.89 -4.85
C HIS A 95 27.23 39.62 -4.06
N GLN A 96 26.53 40.65 -3.63
CA GLN A 96 25.21 40.55 -3.08
C GLN A 96 24.24 41.02 -4.14
N PRO A 97 23.40 40.12 -4.73
CA PRO A 97 22.40 40.54 -5.71
C PRO A 97 21.45 41.51 -5.04
N ASP A 98 20.85 42.40 -5.87
CA ASP A 98 19.79 43.25 -5.39
C ASP A 98 18.54 42.43 -5.03
N LEU A 99 17.68 43.01 -4.20
CA LEU A 99 16.46 42.34 -3.74
C LEU A 99 15.55 41.93 -4.92
N ASP A 100 15.52 42.70 -6.02
CA ASP A 100 14.64 42.45 -7.15
C ASP A 100 15.08 41.20 -7.92
N THR A 101 16.39 40.99 -8.11
CA THR A 101 16.96 39.77 -8.71
C THR A 101 16.67 38.55 -7.85
N PHE A 102 16.93 38.64 -6.56
CA PHE A 102 16.65 37.55 -5.62
C PHE A 102 15.16 37.23 -5.59
N ARG A 103 14.30 38.25 -5.51
CA ARG A 103 12.84 38.09 -5.51
C ARG A 103 12.35 37.37 -6.76
N HIS A 104 12.74 37.82 -7.94
CA HIS A 104 12.29 37.25 -9.21
C HIS A 104 12.62 35.76 -9.32
N LEU A 105 13.85 35.38 -8.98
CA LEU A 105 14.28 33.98 -9.01
C LEU A 105 13.57 33.14 -7.94
N SER A 106 13.41 33.66 -6.72
CA SER A 106 12.71 32.97 -5.63
C SER A 106 11.21 32.79 -5.95
N GLU A 107 10.54 33.80 -6.53
CA GLU A 107 9.14 33.69 -6.97
C GLU A 107 8.96 32.61 -8.05
N THR A 108 9.91 32.49 -8.99
CA THR A 108 9.90 31.44 -10.01
C THR A 108 9.99 30.06 -9.37
N VAL A 109 10.90 29.88 -8.41
CA VAL A 109 11.04 28.62 -7.67
C VAL A 109 9.78 28.28 -6.88
N ILE A 110 9.24 29.22 -6.11
CA ILE A 110 8.02 29.01 -5.31
C ILE A 110 6.82 28.64 -6.18
N ALA A 111 6.75 29.16 -7.41
CA ALA A 111 5.69 28.82 -8.34
C ALA A 111 5.75 27.35 -8.83
N GLU A 112 6.94 26.76 -8.87
CA GLU A 112 7.18 25.35 -9.28
C GLU A 112 7.19 24.37 -8.09
N HIS A 113 7.52 24.88 -6.89
CA HIS A 113 7.65 24.12 -5.64
C HIS A 113 6.64 24.65 -4.62
N ASP A 114 5.40 24.23 -4.72
CA ASP A 114 4.29 24.77 -3.90
C ASP A 114 4.40 24.42 -2.41
N GLU A 115 5.23 23.45 -2.03
CA GLU A 115 5.62 23.12 -0.66
C GLU A 115 6.53 24.18 -0.04
N ILE A 116 7.26 24.96 -0.85
CA ILE A 116 8.13 26.05 -0.37
C ILE A 116 7.27 27.28 -0.11
N MET A 117 7.13 27.63 1.17
CA MET A 117 6.33 28.77 1.61
C MET A 117 7.09 30.09 1.57
N ALA A 118 8.40 30.03 1.75
CA ALA A 118 9.28 31.19 1.66
C ALA A 118 10.71 30.76 1.35
N ILE A 119 11.44 31.66 0.67
CA ILE A 119 12.87 31.57 0.45
C ILE A 119 13.52 32.81 1.03
N GLU A 120 14.58 32.60 1.82
CA GLU A 120 15.25 33.65 2.57
C GLU A 120 16.75 33.66 2.29
N TRP A 121 17.36 34.84 2.33
CA TRP A 121 18.83 35.01 2.42
C TRP A 121 19.23 35.47 3.77
N VAL A 122 20.24 34.81 4.35
CA VAL A 122 20.72 34.98 5.72
C VAL A 122 22.24 35.12 5.70
N PRO A 123 22.79 36.34 5.57
CA PRO A 123 24.23 36.54 5.56
C PRO A 123 24.86 36.33 6.94
N LEU A 124 26.14 36.00 6.94
CA LEU A 124 27.01 36.12 8.14
C LEU A 124 27.38 37.59 8.34
N VAL A 125 27.04 38.15 9.49
CA VAL A 125 27.36 39.50 9.87
C VAL A 125 28.22 39.46 11.14
N THR A 126 29.45 40.04 11.08
CA THR A 126 30.28 40.17 12.29
C THR A 126 29.82 41.34 13.18
N ASP A 127 30.16 41.33 14.47
CA ASP A 127 29.82 42.44 15.36
C ASP A 127 30.43 43.77 14.87
N ALA A 128 31.64 43.73 14.30
CA ALA A 128 32.29 44.89 13.71
C ALA A 128 31.52 45.47 12.51
N ASP A 129 30.91 44.62 11.69
CA ASP A 129 30.16 45.01 10.50
C ASP A 129 28.68 45.28 10.78
N ARG A 130 28.18 45.01 11.98
CA ARG A 130 26.75 45.15 12.34
C ARG A 130 26.20 46.53 12.05
N GLY A 131 26.90 47.59 12.47
CA GLY A 131 26.43 48.96 12.26
C GLY A 131 26.36 49.36 10.78
N PRO A 132 27.43 49.20 10.01
CA PRO A 132 27.43 49.42 8.57
C PRO A 132 26.36 48.59 7.85
N PHE A 133 26.20 47.31 8.19
CA PHE A 133 25.20 46.41 7.62
C PHE A 133 23.77 46.91 7.87
N VAL A 134 23.42 47.24 9.11
CA VAL A 134 22.09 47.78 9.46
C VAL A 134 21.80 49.06 8.69
N ASN A 135 22.77 49.95 8.54
CA ASN A 135 22.62 51.19 7.79
C ASN A 135 22.36 50.95 6.29
N GLU A 136 23.02 49.95 5.72
CA GLU A 136 22.77 49.58 4.31
C GLU A 136 21.38 48.97 4.15
N MET A 137 20.99 48.06 5.05
CA MET A 137 19.68 47.41 5.00
C MET A 137 18.51 48.35 5.25
N ARG A 138 18.71 49.46 5.98
CA ARG A 138 17.68 50.49 6.13
C ARG A 138 17.37 51.24 4.85
N LYS A 139 18.24 51.19 3.83
CA LYS A 139 17.91 51.70 2.49
C LYS A 139 16.90 50.85 1.76
N VAL A 140 16.90 49.52 2.05
CA VAL A 140 15.98 48.54 1.48
C VAL A 140 14.70 48.41 2.32
N TYR A 141 14.87 48.35 3.62
CA TYR A 141 13.77 48.23 4.61
C TYR A 141 13.89 49.36 5.63
N PRO A 142 13.11 50.44 5.50
CA PRO A 142 13.07 51.50 6.50
C PRO A 142 12.77 50.91 7.90
N GLY A 143 13.63 51.23 8.88
CA GLY A 143 13.51 50.70 10.23
C GLY A 143 14.15 49.33 10.47
N PHE A 144 14.93 48.80 9.51
CA PHE A 144 15.66 47.52 9.70
C PHE A 144 16.55 47.54 10.93
N GLU A 145 16.43 46.51 11.75
CA GLU A 145 17.29 46.21 12.89
C GLU A 145 17.56 44.71 12.94
N ILE A 146 18.73 44.31 13.43
CA ILE A 146 18.97 42.92 13.80
C ILE A 146 18.29 42.71 15.15
N LYS A 147 17.31 41.77 15.19
CA LYS A 147 16.44 41.52 16.31
C LYS A 147 16.40 40.04 16.72
N ALA A 148 16.00 39.79 17.94
CA ALA A 148 15.69 38.49 18.48
C ALA A 148 14.25 38.54 19.06
N PHE A 149 13.70 37.37 19.39
CA PHE A 149 12.45 37.30 20.14
C PHE A 149 12.72 36.86 21.57
N GLY A 150 12.17 37.60 22.52
CA GLY A 150 12.18 37.22 23.92
C GLY A 150 11.22 36.04 24.19
N THR A 151 11.21 35.58 25.44
CA THR A 151 10.39 34.43 25.88
C THR A 151 8.89 34.61 25.71
N ASN A 152 8.42 35.84 25.67
CA ASN A 152 7.00 36.18 25.48
C ASN A 152 6.68 36.58 24.04
N GLY A 153 7.63 36.39 23.09
CA GLY A 153 7.48 36.76 21.69
C GLY A 153 7.67 38.23 21.36
N GLU A 154 8.13 39.07 22.33
CA GLU A 154 8.49 40.45 22.09
C GLU A 154 9.78 40.59 21.30
N GLU A 155 9.86 41.57 20.41
CA GLU A 155 11.09 41.90 19.71
C GLU A 155 12.09 42.54 20.65
N ILE A 156 13.29 41.95 20.76
CA ILE A 156 14.38 42.44 21.59
C ILE A 156 15.66 42.57 20.75
N ARG A 157 16.58 43.36 21.23
CA ARG A 157 17.94 43.40 20.67
C ARG A 157 18.65 42.09 21.05
N PRO A 158 19.27 41.36 20.09
CA PRO A 158 20.03 40.16 20.43
C PRO A 158 21.23 40.51 21.34
N GLU A 159 21.58 39.53 22.17
CA GLU A 159 22.79 39.60 22.96
C GLU A 159 24.01 39.87 22.06
N GLN A 160 25.04 40.57 22.62
CA GLN A 160 26.26 40.81 21.88
C GLN A 160 27.00 39.49 21.66
N ARG A 161 27.36 39.23 20.40
CA ARG A 161 28.10 38.04 19.94
C ARG A 161 29.08 38.46 18.85
N ASP A 162 30.04 37.58 18.57
CA ASP A 162 31.01 37.83 17.51
C ASP A 162 30.40 37.83 16.12
N ILE A 163 29.31 37.03 15.95
CA ILE A 163 28.59 36.85 14.67
C ILE A 163 27.07 36.80 14.87
N TYR A 164 26.36 37.22 13.83
CA TYR A 164 24.89 37.17 13.70
C TYR A 164 24.52 36.59 12.36
N PHE A 165 23.32 35.98 12.28
CA PHE A 165 22.70 35.49 11.04
C PHE A 165 21.29 36.07 10.85
N PRO A 166 21.22 37.39 10.48
CA PRO A 166 19.94 38.04 10.31
C PRO A 166 19.30 37.65 8.99
N VAL A 167 17.99 37.34 8.98
CA VAL A 167 17.21 37.22 7.75
C VAL A 167 17.22 38.59 7.05
N THR A 168 17.78 38.63 5.84
CA THR A 168 17.94 39.87 5.09
C THR A 168 16.92 40.03 3.99
N TYR A 169 16.74 39.00 3.18
CA TYR A 169 15.70 38.94 2.18
C TYR A 169 14.73 37.80 2.54
N ALA A 170 13.43 38.03 2.35
CA ALA A 170 12.39 37.02 2.49
C ALA A 170 11.39 37.17 1.34
N VAL A 171 11.14 36.11 0.62
CA VAL A 171 10.24 36.04 -0.54
C VAL A 171 9.25 34.88 -0.36
N PRO A 172 7.92 35.14 -0.44
CA PRO A 172 7.31 36.45 -0.54
C PRO A 172 7.51 37.27 0.74
N LYS A 173 7.57 38.59 0.61
CA LYS A 173 7.67 39.46 1.79
C LYS A 173 6.38 39.44 2.62
N ILE A 174 5.23 39.42 1.93
CA ILE A 174 3.89 39.39 2.57
C ILE A 174 3.75 38.10 3.38
N GLY A 175 3.47 38.23 4.66
CA GLY A 175 3.38 37.14 5.61
C GLY A 175 4.72 36.73 6.25
N ASN A 176 5.86 37.28 5.78
CA ASN A 176 7.20 37.03 6.32
C ASN A 176 7.90 38.29 6.87
N GLU A 177 7.12 39.37 7.09
CA GLU A 177 7.67 40.63 7.57
C GLU A 177 8.40 40.49 8.90
N ASN A 178 7.89 39.67 9.80
CA ASN A 178 8.47 39.41 11.11
C ASN A 178 9.80 38.63 11.05
N ALA A 179 10.05 37.90 9.96
CA ALA A 179 11.31 37.21 9.77
C ALA A 179 12.45 38.16 9.45
N ILE A 180 12.16 39.29 8.76
CA ILE A 180 13.19 40.25 8.33
C ILE A 180 13.87 40.86 9.55
N GLY A 181 15.20 40.76 9.60
CA GLY A 181 16.04 41.20 10.70
C GLY A 181 16.19 40.20 11.83
N PHE A 182 15.42 39.09 11.86
CA PHE A 182 15.55 38.10 12.90
C PHE A 182 16.89 37.35 12.83
N ASP A 183 17.66 37.42 13.95
CA ASP A 183 18.92 36.71 14.08
C ASP A 183 18.64 35.22 14.42
N LEU A 184 18.92 34.33 13.49
CA LEU A 184 18.65 32.91 13.63
C LEU A 184 19.48 32.24 14.74
N LEU A 185 20.65 32.78 15.09
CA LEU A 185 21.43 32.31 16.25
C LEU A 185 20.77 32.62 17.58
N SER A 186 19.82 33.53 17.62
CA SER A 186 19.07 33.82 18.85
C SER A 186 18.13 32.71 19.30
N ASN A 187 17.79 31.78 18.38
CA ASN A 187 16.98 30.61 18.69
C ASN A 187 17.88 29.36 18.79
N PRO A 188 17.92 28.66 19.92
CA PRO A 188 18.80 27.52 20.14
C PRO A 188 18.59 26.37 19.15
N ASP A 189 17.34 26.05 18.82
CA ASP A 189 17.02 24.94 17.90
C ASP A 189 17.50 25.22 16.47
N ARG A 190 17.42 26.50 16.04
CA ARG A 190 17.90 26.91 14.72
C ARG A 190 19.43 27.01 14.72
N ALA A 191 20.04 27.50 15.81
CA ALA A 191 21.47 27.61 15.94
C ALA A 191 22.21 26.28 15.79
N VAL A 192 21.70 25.21 16.40
CA VAL A 192 22.26 23.87 16.28
C VAL A 192 22.28 23.43 14.80
N VAL A 193 21.20 23.65 14.06
CA VAL A 193 21.07 23.24 12.65
C VAL A 193 21.97 24.05 11.72
N LEU A 194 22.07 25.37 11.97
CA LEU A 194 23.00 26.27 11.24
C LEU A 194 24.44 25.81 11.40
N ILE A 195 24.86 25.52 12.65
CA ILE A 195 26.21 25.04 12.94
C ILE A 195 26.44 23.69 12.25
N ASP A 196 25.52 22.74 12.34
CA ASP A 196 25.66 21.44 11.69
C ASP A 196 25.74 21.57 10.15
N ALA A 197 24.98 22.47 9.55
CA ALA A 197 25.07 22.75 8.12
C ALA A 197 26.47 23.23 7.71
N VAL A 198 27.08 24.11 8.49
CA VAL A 198 28.47 24.55 8.25
C VAL A 198 29.48 23.42 8.48
N LEU A 199 29.36 22.69 9.61
CA LEU A 199 30.27 21.60 9.95
C LEU A 199 30.25 20.47 8.90
N SER A 200 29.08 20.14 8.35
CA SER A 200 28.94 19.14 7.31
C SER A 200 29.22 19.69 5.91
N GLY A 201 29.04 20.98 5.68
CA GLY A 201 29.09 21.61 4.35
C GLY A 201 27.93 21.22 3.46
N THR A 202 26.83 20.76 4.05
CA THR A 202 25.63 20.29 3.33
C THR A 202 24.36 20.91 3.88
N THR A 203 23.31 20.91 3.08
CA THR A 203 21.99 21.34 3.54
C THR A 203 21.55 20.55 4.77
N ARG A 204 20.96 21.24 5.74
CA ARG A 204 20.37 20.69 6.97
C ARG A 204 18.99 21.28 7.19
N GLN A 205 18.15 20.55 7.92
CA GLN A 205 16.80 21.02 8.26
C GLN A 205 16.54 20.93 9.76
N THR A 206 15.63 21.78 10.24
CA THR A 206 15.13 21.71 11.62
C THR A 206 14.24 20.50 11.81
N LYS A 207 14.01 20.15 13.08
CA LYS A 207 12.84 19.38 13.44
C LYS A 207 11.58 20.12 12.99
N PRO A 208 10.46 19.40 12.78
CA PRO A 208 9.19 20.06 12.52
C PRO A 208 8.82 21.08 13.60
N LEU A 209 8.36 22.22 13.16
CA LEU A 209 7.91 23.34 13.98
C LEU A 209 6.59 23.89 13.44
N GLU A 210 5.87 24.64 14.26
CA GLU A 210 4.69 25.36 13.81
C GLU A 210 5.13 26.59 12.99
N LEU A 211 4.65 26.67 11.75
CA LEU A 211 4.89 27.80 10.86
C LEU A 211 4.01 28.97 11.28
N VAL A 212 4.63 30.15 11.48
CA VAL A 212 3.93 31.37 11.91
C VAL A 212 2.89 31.83 10.88
N GLN A 213 3.17 31.57 9.59
CA GLN A 213 2.35 32.03 8.47
C GLN A 213 1.02 31.28 8.34
N THR A 214 1.03 29.97 8.60
CA THR A 214 -0.10 29.07 8.30
C THR A 214 -0.64 28.34 9.51
N HIS A 215 0.05 28.41 10.65
CA HIS A 215 -0.21 27.57 11.83
C HIS A 215 -0.23 26.07 11.50
N THR A 216 0.51 25.68 10.43
CA THR A 216 0.73 24.31 10.04
C THR A 216 2.12 23.87 10.44
N ALA A 217 2.34 22.56 10.47
CA ALA A 217 3.65 22.03 10.70
C ALA A 217 4.55 22.18 9.47
N GLY A 218 5.76 22.67 9.70
CA GLY A 218 6.79 22.85 8.69
C GLY A 218 8.18 22.66 9.27
N PHE A 219 9.19 22.82 8.44
CA PHE A 219 10.59 22.86 8.84
C PHE A 219 11.36 23.92 8.04
N LEU A 220 12.48 24.31 8.57
CA LEU A 220 13.41 25.23 7.91
C LEU A 220 14.57 24.43 7.34
N MET A 221 14.89 24.63 6.06
CA MET A 221 15.99 23.99 5.36
C MET A 221 17.10 25.02 5.11
N PHE A 222 18.32 24.79 5.62
CA PHE A 222 19.45 25.69 5.54
C PHE A 222 20.51 25.13 4.61
N ASN A 223 20.84 25.84 3.54
CA ASN A 223 21.96 25.51 2.69
C ASN A 223 23.11 26.49 2.94
N PRO A 224 24.29 26.08 3.41
CA PRO A 224 25.41 26.95 3.61
C PRO A 224 26.00 27.41 2.28
N VAL A 225 26.31 28.72 2.18
CA VAL A 225 26.90 29.35 1.01
C VAL A 225 28.32 29.80 1.35
N PHE A 226 29.28 29.40 0.52
CA PHE A 226 30.68 29.70 0.70
C PHE A 226 31.20 30.67 -0.38
N ILE A 227 32.32 31.36 -0.08
CA ILE A 227 32.85 32.43 -0.95
C ILE A 227 33.20 31.94 -2.36
N ASP A 228 33.73 30.72 -2.49
CA ASP A 228 34.27 30.21 -3.78
C ASP A 228 33.34 29.21 -4.49
N ASP A 229 32.06 29.15 -4.15
CA ASP A 229 31.07 28.16 -4.66
C ASP A 229 31.45 26.67 -4.45
N GLU A 230 32.59 26.43 -3.83
CA GLU A 230 33.06 25.09 -3.45
C GLU A 230 32.95 24.89 -1.95
N VAL A 231 32.51 23.71 -1.52
CA VAL A 231 32.46 23.33 -0.12
C VAL A 231 33.90 23.11 0.37
N PRO A 232 34.42 23.95 1.29
CA PRO A 232 35.80 23.77 1.78
C PRO A 232 35.98 22.44 2.51
N VAL A 233 37.12 21.79 2.31
CA VAL A 233 37.41 20.44 2.84
C VAL A 233 37.40 20.39 4.37
N SER A 234 38.06 21.35 5.03
CA SER A 234 38.15 21.38 6.51
C SER A 234 37.03 22.20 7.13
N GLN A 235 36.59 21.79 8.31
CA GLN A 235 35.59 22.54 9.10
C GLN A 235 36.03 23.97 9.39
N THR A 236 37.31 24.18 9.76
CA THR A 236 37.87 25.54 9.99
C THR A 236 37.76 26.41 8.74
N ALA A 237 38.06 25.83 7.56
CA ALA A 237 37.95 26.57 6.30
C ALA A 237 36.46 26.85 5.94
N ARG A 238 35.52 25.98 6.30
CA ARG A 238 34.11 26.25 6.12
C ARG A 238 33.61 27.44 6.90
N PHE A 239 33.98 27.54 8.18
CA PHE A 239 33.65 28.73 8.98
C PHE A 239 34.30 29.99 8.43
N ALA A 240 35.58 29.92 8.04
CA ALA A 240 36.31 31.08 7.52
C ALA A 240 35.80 31.59 6.19
N LYS A 241 35.24 30.70 5.35
CA LYS A 241 34.70 31.04 4.01
C LYS A 241 33.19 31.12 3.96
N LEU A 242 32.48 31.01 5.07
CA LEU A 242 31.02 31.09 5.11
C LEU A 242 30.55 32.50 4.78
N ARG A 243 29.66 32.62 3.79
CA ARG A 243 28.98 33.88 3.43
C ARG A 243 27.67 34.03 4.18
N GLY A 244 26.98 32.92 4.39
CA GLY A 244 25.63 32.87 4.95
C GLY A 244 24.89 31.62 4.52
N PHE A 245 23.58 31.73 4.49
CA PHE A 245 22.69 30.63 4.12
C PHE A 245 21.60 31.09 3.15
N THR A 246 21.29 30.25 2.19
CA THR A 246 19.96 30.26 1.58
C THR A 246 19.06 29.34 2.41
N LEU A 247 17.85 29.80 2.69
CA LEU A 247 16.91 29.11 3.56
C LEU A 247 15.57 28.94 2.83
N ALA A 248 14.94 27.76 2.96
CA ALA A 248 13.55 27.55 2.60
C ALA A 248 12.71 27.23 3.82
N VAL A 249 11.49 27.76 3.85
CA VAL A 249 10.42 27.39 4.77
C VAL A 249 9.53 26.38 4.06
N ILE A 250 9.50 25.14 4.52
CA ILE A 250 8.79 24.03 3.89
C ILE A 250 7.53 23.68 4.68
N ASP A 251 6.39 23.58 4.00
CA ASP A 251 5.14 23.08 4.58
C ASP A 251 5.11 21.54 4.46
N VAL A 252 5.10 20.84 5.61
CA VAL A 252 5.13 19.38 5.64
C VAL A 252 3.86 18.77 5.04
N ARG A 253 2.70 19.39 5.24
CA ARG A 253 1.46 18.89 4.65
C ARG A 253 1.54 18.89 3.13
N LYS A 254 2.05 19.97 2.55
CA LYS A 254 2.15 20.11 1.10
C LYS A 254 3.13 19.12 0.49
N ILE A 255 4.33 18.99 1.07
CA ILE A 255 5.33 18.04 0.55
C ILE A 255 4.81 16.58 0.63
N VAL A 256 4.14 16.20 1.71
CA VAL A 256 3.53 14.87 1.83
C VAL A 256 2.39 14.66 0.82
N MET A 257 1.51 15.67 0.67
CA MET A 257 0.42 15.58 -0.30
C MET A 257 0.92 15.52 -1.75
N ASN A 258 2.04 16.19 -2.06
CA ASN A 258 2.69 16.11 -3.36
C ASN A 258 3.21 14.69 -3.60
N ALA A 259 3.94 14.11 -2.63
CA ALA A 259 4.42 12.73 -2.71
C ALA A 259 3.29 11.72 -2.90
N VAL A 260 2.17 11.89 -2.19
CA VAL A 260 0.98 11.03 -2.37
C VAL A 260 0.37 11.19 -3.76
N ARG A 261 0.29 12.42 -4.29
CA ARG A 261 -0.30 12.67 -5.62
C ARG A 261 0.54 12.12 -6.76
N THR A 262 1.87 12.16 -6.63
CA THR A 262 2.80 11.70 -7.66
C THR A 262 3.05 10.20 -7.61
N THR A 263 2.83 9.56 -6.45
CA THR A 263 3.00 8.11 -6.30
C THR A 263 1.86 7.34 -6.94
N PRO A 264 2.13 6.45 -7.94
CA PRO A 264 1.09 5.62 -8.56
C PRO A 264 0.40 4.71 -7.54
N GLY A 265 -0.92 4.73 -7.52
CA GLY A 265 -1.73 3.92 -6.62
C GLY A 265 -1.88 4.47 -5.21
N ALA A 266 -1.13 5.49 -4.80
CA ALA A 266 -1.26 6.11 -3.47
C ALA A 266 -2.63 6.79 -3.27
N THR A 267 -3.23 7.31 -4.34
CA THR A 267 -4.58 7.91 -4.30
C THR A 267 -5.68 6.91 -3.91
N ASN A 268 -5.42 5.60 -4.05
CA ASN A 268 -6.30 4.53 -3.58
C ASN A 268 -6.16 4.27 -2.07
N PHE A 269 -5.16 4.88 -1.43
CA PHE A 269 -4.83 4.72 -0.01
C PHE A 269 -5.01 6.02 0.76
N LEU A 270 -6.06 6.77 0.43
CA LEU A 270 -6.45 7.95 1.18
C LEU A 270 -6.75 7.55 2.62
N GLY A 271 -5.89 7.95 3.53
CA GLY A 271 -5.98 7.59 4.93
C GLY A 271 -5.22 8.58 5.79
N GLU A 272 -4.67 8.12 6.88
CA GLU A 272 -3.84 8.91 7.77
C GLU A 272 -2.36 8.60 7.52
N ILE A 273 -1.57 9.63 7.21
CA ILE A 273 -0.11 9.55 7.18
C ILE A 273 0.41 10.18 8.46
N THR A 274 1.11 9.39 9.24
CA THR A 274 1.69 9.82 10.52
C THR A 274 3.22 9.83 10.38
N ILE A 275 3.84 10.97 10.71
CA ILE A 275 5.29 11.12 10.67
C ILE A 275 5.82 11.18 12.10
N TYR A 276 6.82 10.35 12.38
CA TYR A 276 7.55 10.29 13.64
C TYR A 276 9.00 10.69 13.44
N GLU A 277 9.64 11.19 14.47
CA GLU A 277 11.10 11.33 14.51
C GLU A 277 11.72 9.97 14.85
N ALA A 278 12.50 9.39 13.95
CA ALA A 278 13.01 8.02 14.09
C ALA A 278 14.02 7.82 15.22
N GLU A 279 14.57 8.90 15.77
CA GLU A 279 15.53 8.87 16.89
C GLU A 279 14.89 9.17 18.25
N ALA A 280 13.64 9.64 18.25
CA ALA A 280 12.91 9.85 19.50
C ALA A 280 12.35 8.51 19.99
N ASP A 281 12.75 8.08 21.16
CA ASP A 281 12.20 6.92 21.89
C ASP A 281 10.76 7.24 22.38
N SER A 282 10.00 7.97 21.56
CA SER A 282 8.64 8.41 21.88
C SER A 282 7.66 7.97 20.79
N ASP A 283 6.63 7.24 21.19
CA ASP A 283 5.50 6.87 20.33
C ASP A 283 4.58 8.07 20.01
N VAL A 284 5.00 9.29 20.31
CA VAL A 284 4.21 10.49 20.04
C VAL A 284 4.49 10.94 18.61
N PRO A 285 3.47 10.96 17.74
CA PRO A 285 3.63 11.43 16.38
C PRO A 285 3.94 12.93 16.36
N VAL A 286 4.91 13.32 15.54
CA VAL A 286 5.25 14.72 15.32
C VAL A 286 4.18 15.40 14.48
N ILE A 287 3.70 14.71 13.44
CA ILE A 287 2.68 15.21 12.52
C ILE A 287 1.77 14.07 12.13
N ARG A 288 0.48 14.39 12.06
CA ARG A 288 -0.56 13.51 11.56
C ARG A 288 -1.31 14.21 10.44
N ILE A 289 -1.28 13.64 9.25
CA ILE A 289 -1.88 14.22 8.06
C ILE A 289 -3.01 13.31 7.63
N ASP A 290 -4.23 13.80 7.75
CA ASP A 290 -5.42 13.14 7.19
C ASP A 290 -5.55 13.52 5.72
N THR A 291 -5.42 12.52 4.85
CA THR A 291 -5.60 12.64 3.40
C THR A 291 -6.99 12.21 2.95
N SER A 292 -7.86 11.75 3.88
CA SER A 292 -9.11 11.06 3.57
C SER A 292 -10.33 11.98 3.42
N SER A 293 -10.19 13.29 3.59
CA SER A 293 -11.31 14.24 3.47
C SER A 293 -12.55 13.86 4.30
N GLY A 294 -12.37 13.26 5.47
CA GLY A 294 -13.47 12.88 6.38
C GLY A 294 -14.01 11.45 6.20
N THR A 295 -13.34 10.61 5.43
CA THR A 295 -13.69 9.18 5.31
C THR A 295 -13.25 8.41 6.56
N GLU A 296 -14.09 7.49 7.07
CA GLU A 296 -13.73 6.64 8.22
C GLU A 296 -12.52 5.75 7.90
N LEU A 297 -11.52 5.76 8.78
CA LEU A 297 -10.32 4.97 8.67
C LEU A 297 -10.47 3.60 9.32
N SER A 298 -9.78 2.59 8.78
CA SER A 298 -9.65 1.29 9.44
C SER A 298 -8.71 1.39 10.63
N GLY A 299 -9.05 0.75 11.75
CA GLY A 299 -8.28 0.83 13.00
C GLY A 299 -6.90 0.16 13.00
N SER A 300 -6.50 -0.54 11.92
CA SER A 300 -5.21 -1.22 11.81
C SER A 300 -4.26 -0.46 10.89
N THR A 301 -3.01 -0.24 11.34
CA THR A 301 -1.90 0.19 10.48
C THR A 301 -1.51 -0.97 9.58
N LEU A 302 -1.48 -0.77 8.26
CA LEU A 302 -1.16 -1.83 7.30
C LEU A 302 0.25 -1.77 6.75
N ALA A 303 0.86 -0.58 6.70
CA ALA A 303 2.23 -0.43 6.22
C ALA A 303 2.97 0.66 6.97
N MET A 304 4.27 0.45 7.17
CA MET A 304 5.19 1.40 7.76
C MET A 304 6.46 1.48 6.92
N ALA A 305 6.94 2.69 6.65
CA ALA A 305 8.21 2.91 5.99
C ALA A 305 9.05 3.91 6.78
N VAL A 306 10.33 3.59 6.96
CA VAL A 306 11.31 4.52 7.54
C VAL A 306 11.95 5.30 6.40
N ILE A 307 11.79 6.62 6.42
CA ILE A 307 12.36 7.52 5.43
C ILE A 307 13.64 8.11 6.02
N ASP A 308 14.76 7.92 5.35
CA ASP A 308 15.96 8.72 5.54
C ASP A 308 15.86 9.92 4.57
N ALA A 309 15.52 11.07 5.10
CA ALA A 309 15.43 12.31 4.31
C ALA A 309 16.79 12.83 3.87
N GLY A 310 17.90 12.19 4.30
CA GLY A 310 19.26 12.54 3.89
C GLY A 310 19.83 13.81 4.52
N PHE A 311 19.10 14.44 5.43
CA PHE A 311 19.45 15.72 6.05
C PHE A 311 19.60 15.62 7.59
N GLY A 312 19.80 14.41 8.11
CA GLY A 312 19.86 14.15 9.55
C GLY A 312 18.50 13.94 10.21
N LEU A 313 17.42 13.87 9.41
CA LEU A 313 16.07 13.55 9.87
C LEU A 313 15.62 12.21 9.28
N LYS A 314 15.20 11.30 10.14
CA LYS A 314 14.54 10.06 9.76
C LYS A 314 13.08 10.13 10.17
N CYS A 315 12.18 9.82 9.27
CA CYS A 315 10.75 9.83 9.52
C CYS A 315 10.18 8.44 9.33
N LEU A 316 9.25 8.06 10.18
CA LEU A 316 8.43 6.88 10.01
C LEU A 316 7.10 7.29 9.40
N VAL A 317 6.74 6.70 8.26
CA VAL A 317 5.44 6.92 7.61
C VAL A 317 4.56 5.72 7.88
N GLU A 318 3.42 5.94 8.53
CA GLU A 318 2.38 4.95 8.72
C GLU A 318 1.22 5.21 7.76
N LEU A 319 0.83 4.19 7.00
CA LEU A 319 -0.36 4.24 6.15
C LEU A 319 -1.50 3.49 6.79
N ARG A 320 -2.66 4.15 6.86
CA ARG A 320 -3.92 3.56 7.33
C ARG A 320 -4.94 3.63 6.18
N PRO A 321 -5.45 2.49 5.72
CA PRO A 321 -6.41 2.48 4.63
C PRO A 321 -7.76 3.01 5.07
N THR A 322 -8.50 3.58 4.13
CA THR A 322 -9.90 3.91 4.34
C THR A 322 -10.76 2.66 4.41
N ARG A 323 -11.88 2.74 5.14
CA ARG A 323 -12.86 1.64 5.21
C ARG A 323 -13.42 1.27 3.84
N ALA A 324 -13.62 2.26 2.96
CA ALA A 324 -14.10 2.04 1.59
C ALA A 324 -13.13 1.17 0.79
N LEU A 325 -11.83 1.46 0.89
CA LEU A 325 -10.79 0.68 0.22
C LEU A 325 -10.73 -0.77 0.72
N MET A 326 -10.88 -0.97 2.04
CA MET A 326 -10.91 -2.31 2.62
C MET A 326 -12.09 -3.12 2.10
N ILE A 327 -13.27 -2.50 1.96
CA ILE A 327 -14.47 -3.18 1.40
C ILE A 327 -14.25 -3.52 -0.07
N GLU A 328 -13.63 -2.65 -0.86
CA GLU A 328 -13.36 -2.88 -2.27
C GLU A 328 -12.33 -4.01 -2.50
N LYS A 329 -11.28 -4.07 -1.68
CA LYS A 329 -10.18 -5.04 -1.82
C LYS A 329 -10.49 -6.42 -1.21
N PHE A 330 -11.30 -6.50 -0.15
CA PHE A 330 -11.81 -7.79 0.31
C PHE A 330 -12.95 -8.24 -0.60
N SER A 331 -12.56 -8.72 -1.78
CA SER A 331 -13.47 -9.30 -2.75
C SER A 331 -14.24 -10.46 -2.11
N SER A 332 -15.53 -10.55 -2.41
CA SER A 332 -16.36 -11.68 -1.97
C SER A 332 -16.02 -13.00 -2.71
N GLU A 333 -14.98 -13.00 -3.54
CA GLU A 333 -14.61 -14.13 -4.41
C GLU A 333 -14.32 -15.41 -3.63
N HIS A 334 -13.59 -15.33 -2.51
CA HIS A 334 -13.31 -16.50 -1.67
C HIS A 334 -14.59 -17.09 -1.06
N TYR A 335 -15.61 -16.26 -0.70
CA TYR A 335 -16.90 -16.77 -0.23
C TYR A 335 -17.70 -17.44 -1.38
N ILE A 336 -17.63 -16.86 -2.59
CA ILE A 336 -18.27 -17.41 -3.78
C ILE A 336 -17.65 -18.75 -4.14
N VAL A 337 -16.32 -18.84 -4.21
CA VAL A 337 -15.59 -20.09 -4.50
C VAL A 337 -15.88 -21.15 -3.44
N GLY A 338 -15.82 -20.79 -2.16
CA GLY A 338 -16.16 -21.68 -1.07
C GLY A 338 -17.60 -22.17 -1.14
N GLY A 339 -18.57 -21.28 -1.38
CA GLY A 339 -19.98 -21.60 -1.50
C GLY A 339 -20.32 -22.51 -2.69
N ILE A 340 -19.76 -22.22 -3.87
CA ILE A 340 -19.92 -23.06 -5.06
C ILE A 340 -19.30 -24.45 -4.83
N GLY A 341 -18.12 -24.51 -4.23
CA GLY A 341 -17.46 -25.79 -3.95
C GLY A 341 -18.25 -26.66 -2.98
N ILE A 342 -18.83 -26.08 -1.92
CA ILE A 342 -19.70 -26.79 -0.97
C ILE A 342 -20.96 -27.31 -1.70
N LEU A 343 -21.60 -26.47 -2.54
CA LEU A 343 -22.77 -26.86 -3.32
C LEU A 343 -22.45 -28.04 -4.23
N LEU A 344 -21.33 -28.01 -4.94
CA LEU A 344 -20.87 -29.09 -5.81
C LEU A 344 -20.61 -30.37 -5.00
N ALA A 345 -20.01 -30.28 -3.83
CA ALA A 345 -19.78 -31.44 -2.97
C ALA A 345 -21.09 -32.13 -2.53
N ILE A 346 -22.10 -31.34 -2.20
CA ILE A 346 -23.45 -31.85 -1.88
C ILE A 346 -24.09 -32.51 -3.09
N VAL A 347 -24.06 -31.88 -4.26
CA VAL A 347 -24.64 -32.44 -5.52
C VAL A 347 -23.93 -33.74 -5.89
N CYS A 348 -22.60 -33.80 -5.84
CA CYS A 348 -21.82 -35.01 -6.07
C CYS A 348 -22.20 -36.14 -5.11
N ALA A 349 -22.35 -35.85 -3.82
CA ALA A 349 -22.76 -36.84 -2.83
C ALA A 349 -24.17 -37.40 -3.12
N ILE A 350 -25.12 -36.54 -3.53
CA ILE A 350 -26.47 -36.96 -3.92
C ILE A 350 -26.41 -37.86 -5.16
N ILE A 351 -25.64 -37.47 -6.18
CA ILE A 351 -25.52 -38.28 -7.41
C ILE A 351 -24.88 -39.63 -7.08
N ILE A 352 -23.81 -39.68 -6.33
CA ILE A 352 -23.14 -40.92 -5.93
C ILE A 352 -24.12 -41.82 -5.17
N ASN A 353 -24.83 -41.27 -4.18
CA ASN A 353 -25.81 -42.04 -3.41
C ASN A 353 -26.92 -42.59 -4.35
N THR A 354 -27.44 -41.80 -5.31
CA THR A 354 -28.48 -42.20 -6.23
C THR A 354 -28.00 -43.30 -7.20
N VAL A 355 -26.77 -43.16 -7.73
CA VAL A 355 -26.18 -44.16 -8.63
C VAL A 355 -25.91 -45.47 -7.89
N LEU A 356 -25.30 -45.42 -6.72
CA LEU A 356 -25.03 -46.63 -5.94
C LEU A 356 -26.31 -47.37 -5.52
N THR A 357 -27.34 -46.65 -5.08
CA THR A 357 -28.64 -47.25 -4.77
C THR A 357 -29.37 -47.80 -5.99
N ALA A 358 -29.21 -47.17 -7.17
CA ALA A 358 -29.77 -47.67 -8.44
C ALA A 358 -29.06 -48.96 -8.93
N MET A 359 -27.76 -49.07 -8.73
CA MET A 359 -26.97 -50.29 -9.05
C MET A 359 -27.28 -51.47 -8.13
N GLU A 360 -27.75 -51.19 -6.92
CA GLU A 360 -28.13 -52.23 -5.91
C GLU A 360 -29.56 -52.75 -6.11
N MET A 361 -30.40 -52.13 -7.01
CA MET A 361 -31.72 -52.66 -7.28
C MET A 361 -31.61 -53.97 -8.04
N PRO A 362 -32.09 -55.11 -7.46
CA PRO A 362 -32.09 -56.38 -8.16
C PRO A 362 -32.93 -56.23 -9.44
N ASN A 363 -32.34 -56.66 -10.56
CA ASN A 363 -32.97 -56.68 -11.87
C ASN A 363 -34.25 -57.54 -11.77
N LYS A 364 -35.37 -56.90 -11.43
CA LYS A 364 -36.66 -57.62 -11.44
C LYS A 364 -36.86 -58.12 -12.86
N PRO A 365 -36.92 -59.46 -13.09
CA PRO A 365 -37.16 -59.98 -14.42
C PRO A 365 -38.46 -59.36 -14.91
N SER A 366 -38.37 -58.76 -16.08
CA SER A 366 -39.50 -58.07 -16.70
C SER A 366 -40.69 -59.06 -16.80
N LYS A 367 -41.86 -58.60 -16.41
CA LYS A 367 -43.09 -59.40 -16.52
C LYS A 367 -43.29 -59.94 -17.94
N LEU A 368 -42.57 -59.46 -18.93
CA LEU A 368 -42.50 -59.96 -20.27
C LEU A 368 -41.86 -61.35 -20.43
N ALA A 369 -40.92 -61.74 -19.57
CA ALA A 369 -40.24 -63.02 -19.60
C ALA A 369 -41.19 -64.13 -19.07
N ASP A 370 -42.03 -63.78 -18.08
CA ASP A 370 -43.03 -64.70 -17.52
C ASP A 370 -44.21 -64.91 -18.47
N THR A 371 -44.60 -63.88 -19.24
CA THR A 371 -45.62 -63.98 -20.27
C THR A 371 -45.17 -64.85 -21.47
N ARG A 372 -43.86 -64.78 -21.79
CA ARG A 372 -43.28 -65.62 -22.84
C ARG A 372 -43.22 -67.12 -22.53
N LYS A 373 -42.97 -67.44 -21.26
CA LYS A 373 -42.96 -68.80 -20.75
C LYS A 373 -44.35 -69.40 -20.69
N LYS A 374 -45.44 -68.60 -20.62
CA LYS A 374 -46.83 -69.03 -20.56
C LYS A 374 -47.46 -69.23 -21.96
N ILE A 375 -46.80 -68.72 -23.00
CA ILE A 375 -47.28 -68.83 -24.40
C ILE A 375 -46.61 -69.99 -25.17
N ILE A 376 -45.48 -70.54 -24.69
CA ILE A 376 -44.70 -71.60 -25.31
C ILE A 376 -44.86 -72.90 -24.51
N GLY A 377 -46.05 -73.13 -23.96
CA GLY A 377 -46.46 -74.42 -23.42
C GLY A 377 -47.39 -75.11 -24.40
N GLU A 378 -46.92 -76.24 -24.92
CA GLU A 378 -47.71 -77.25 -25.70
C GLU A 378 -47.99 -76.95 -27.17
N SER A 379 -47.12 -77.48 -28.04
CA SER A 379 -47.53 -78.17 -29.27
C SER A 379 -46.42 -79.07 -29.81
N PRO A 380 -46.73 -80.20 -30.41
CA PRO A 380 -45.88 -81.36 -30.45
C PRO A 380 -44.97 -81.42 -31.69
N LEU A 381 -43.97 -82.28 -31.58
CA LEU A 381 -43.05 -82.78 -32.57
C LEU A 381 -43.59 -82.94 -33.97
N VAL A 382 -42.97 -82.28 -34.97
CA VAL A 382 -42.95 -82.80 -36.38
C VAL A 382 -41.49 -82.66 -36.87
N SER A 383 -41.06 -83.77 -37.46
CA SER A 383 -39.77 -84.18 -37.94
C SER A 383 -39.15 -83.33 -39.09
N VAL A 384 -37.88 -83.41 -39.12
CA VAL A 384 -36.92 -82.98 -40.16
C VAL A 384 -37.17 -83.49 -41.53
N PRO A 385 -36.87 -82.84 -42.67
CA PRO A 385 -35.63 -83.21 -43.37
C PRO A 385 -34.77 -82.10 -43.89
N ASP A 386 -33.57 -82.40 -43.97
CA ASP A 386 -32.28 -82.20 -44.53
C ASP A 386 -32.13 -81.37 -45.87
N GLN A 387 -30.99 -80.83 -46.02
CA GLN A 387 -30.22 -80.47 -47.22
C GLN A 387 -30.35 -79.10 -47.90
N ALA A 388 -29.15 -78.43 -47.77
CA ALA A 388 -28.28 -77.93 -48.85
C ALA A 388 -28.76 -76.77 -49.72
N ASN A 389 -28.13 -75.67 -49.65
CA ASN A 389 -27.24 -75.11 -50.69
C ASN A 389 -26.84 -73.66 -50.39
N LEU A 390 -25.53 -73.49 -50.44
CA LEU A 390 -24.80 -72.21 -50.58
C LEU A 390 -25.10 -71.58 -51.94
N PRO A 391 -24.90 -70.29 -52.18
CA PRO A 391 -23.57 -69.87 -52.61
C PRO A 391 -23.02 -68.57 -52.00
N LYS A 392 -21.71 -68.48 -52.23
CA LYS A 392 -20.73 -67.47 -51.85
C LYS A 392 -20.88 -66.15 -52.59
N ALA A 393 -20.34 -65.12 -51.85
CA ALA A 393 -19.41 -64.07 -52.28
C ALA A 393 -19.87 -63.04 -53.32
N ARG A 394 -19.63 -61.79 -52.96
CA ARG A 394 -18.71 -60.92 -53.71
C ARG A 394 -18.44 -59.60 -52.96
N ASP A 395 -17.19 -59.29 -52.94
CA ASP A 395 -16.56 -58.03 -52.67
C ASP A 395 -17.15 -56.83 -53.39
N LEU A 396 -17.09 -55.67 -52.83
CA LEU A 396 -16.74 -54.44 -53.54
C LEU A 396 -16.25 -53.41 -52.54
N ASP A 397 -14.92 -53.19 -52.62
CA ASP A 397 -14.22 -51.96 -52.27
C ASP A 397 -14.80 -50.76 -53.03
N GLU A 398 -14.79 -49.58 -52.46
CA GLU A 398 -14.13 -48.40 -53.01
C GLU A 398 -14.56 -47.10 -52.30
N HIS A 399 -13.53 -46.41 -51.80
CA HIS A 399 -13.25 -44.98 -51.81
C HIS A 399 -14.34 -43.96 -51.41
N GLN A 400 -14.04 -43.16 -50.42
CA GLN A 400 -13.53 -41.79 -50.68
C GLN A 400 -13.24 -41.01 -49.42
N ASN A 401 -11.99 -40.48 -49.41
CA ASN A 401 -11.43 -39.37 -48.70
C ASN A 401 -12.39 -38.20 -48.35
N TRP A 402 -12.28 -37.73 -47.15
CA TRP A 402 -12.48 -36.32 -46.87
C TRP A 402 -11.47 -35.81 -45.83
N ARG A 403 -10.62 -34.80 -46.23
CA ARG A 403 -9.69 -34.03 -45.36
C ARG A 403 -10.38 -32.75 -44.89
N PRO A 404 -10.01 -32.21 -43.68
CA PRO A 404 -10.51 -30.94 -43.21
C PRO A 404 -9.64 -29.79 -43.73
N SER A 405 -10.27 -28.69 -44.13
CA SER A 405 -9.64 -27.42 -44.48
C SER A 405 -9.45 -26.52 -43.23
N ARG A 406 -8.24 -25.96 -43.19
CA ARG A 406 -7.83 -24.86 -42.34
C ARG A 406 -8.68 -23.61 -42.50
N TRP A 407 -8.86 -22.86 -41.40
CA TRP A 407 -8.98 -21.43 -41.50
C TRP A 407 -7.91 -20.77 -40.61
N GLN A 408 -7.09 -19.93 -41.26
CA GLN A 408 -6.18 -18.98 -40.64
C GLN A 408 -6.88 -17.62 -40.54
N SER A 409 -6.53 -16.92 -39.45
CA SER A 409 -6.25 -15.49 -39.30
C SER A 409 -7.28 -14.44 -39.77
N SER A 410 -7.75 -13.68 -38.83
CA SER A 410 -7.45 -12.23 -38.76
C SER A 410 -7.49 -11.78 -37.32
#